data_36922df239354ca8251fb12d3919e129
#
_entry.id   36922df239354ca8251fb12d3919e129
#
_cell.length_a   1.000
_cell.length_b   1.000
_cell.length_c   1.000
_cell.angle_alpha   90.00
_cell.angle_beta   90.00
_cell.angle_gamma   90.00
#
_symmetry.space_group_name_H-M   'P 1'
#
loop_
_entity.id
_entity.type
_entity.pdbx_description
1 polymer ?
#
loop_
_entity_poly.entity_id
_entity_poly.type
_entity_poly.pdbx_seq_one_letter_code
_entity_poly.pdbx_strand_id
1 'polypeptide(L)'
;LGAIGFLGSDSPRHAERQRALVGRRLFTRCLLPHPERGWTTGELAEALEVPVQAVYRHLQWLRELGLLTEDFPGKADDPKRVRLWHHSLPRAWEGVELHARACLAGYHDAAQSLAGEYGAADATLPEGMLALEKEDHFDIELREVPPSGDAPAELLARLGEGVGYFSAHHYPIADSMPFRILDNCFLQRPDRAWTAEEVAAWAETTRPTAYRHINKLLSLGMLARCRAADGGPPASAFHLRGGSLATAWQAIETRVELVLDSYRRVVGELA
;
A
#
# COMPACT_ATOMS: atom_id res chain seq x y z
N LEU A 1 -10.39 -3.70 -11.06
CA LEU A 1 -9.05 -3.96 -11.62
C LEU A 1 -8.17 -2.70 -11.63
N GLY A 2 -8.70 -1.51 -11.99
CA GLY A 2 -7.94 -0.25 -11.92
C GLY A 2 -7.52 0.13 -10.51
N ALA A 3 -8.40 -0.07 -9.56
CA ALA A 3 -8.21 0.32 -8.18
C ALA A 3 -7.20 -0.54 -7.40
N ILE A 4 -6.93 -1.80 -7.81
CA ILE A 4 -5.85 -2.62 -7.25
C ILE A 4 -4.47 -2.37 -7.93
N GLY A 5 -4.31 -1.26 -8.64
CA GLY A 5 -3.07 -0.95 -9.36
C GLY A 5 -2.83 -1.81 -10.61
N PHE A 6 -3.75 -2.77 -10.91
CA PHE A 6 -3.61 -3.68 -12.03
C PHE A 6 -3.80 -2.98 -13.39
N LEU A 7 -4.62 -1.93 -13.43
CA LEU A 7 -4.92 -1.19 -14.65
C LEU A 7 -4.24 0.19 -14.74
N GLY A 8 -3.38 0.54 -13.78
CA GLY A 8 -2.70 1.84 -13.74
C GLY A 8 -3.56 2.98 -13.16
N SER A 9 -2.94 4.09 -12.80
CA SER A 9 -3.60 5.28 -12.26
C SER A 9 -4.36 6.06 -13.34
N ASP A 10 -5.28 6.94 -12.93
CA ASP A 10 -6.17 7.73 -13.82
C ASP A 10 -5.46 8.67 -14.81
N SER A 11 -4.14 8.82 -14.72
CA SER A 11 -3.33 9.58 -15.69
C SER A 11 -2.12 8.78 -16.17
N PRO A 12 -2.33 7.61 -16.82
CA PRO A 12 -1.23 6.72 -17.15
C PRO A 12 -0.42 7.23 -18.35
N ARG A 13 0.90 7.17 -18.22
CA ARG A 13 1.80 7.26 -19.37
C ARG A 13 1.50 6.11 -20.35
N HIS A 14 1.85 6.26 -21.63
CA HIS A 14 1.51 5.27 -22.67
C HIS A 14 1.87 3.81 -22.30
N ALA A 15 2.99 3.60 -21.62
CA ALA A 15 3.41 2.29 -21.14
C ALA A 15 2.48 1.68 -20.05
N GLU A 16 1.84 2.51 -19.21
CA GLU A 16 0.89 2.06 -18.18
C GLU A 16 -0.46 1.69 -18.80
N ARG A 17 -0.91 2.44 -19.83
CA ARG A 17 -2.10 2.07 -20.61
C ARG A 17 -1.95 0.71 -21.28
N GLN A 18 -0.78 0.45 -21.87
CA GLN A 18 -0.47 -0.84 -22.47
C GLN A 18 -0.50 -1.98 -21.44
N ARG A 19 0.09 -1.76 -20.25
CA ARG A 19 0.04 -2.75 -19.16
C ARG A 19 -1.39 -3.02 -18.70
N ALA A 20 -2.18 -1.97 -18.48
CA ALA A 20 -3.58 -2.09 -18.11
C ALA A 20 -4.39 -2.92 -19.11
N LEU A 21 -4.14 -2.74 -20.41
CA LEU A 21 -4.78 -3.52 -21.47
C LEU A 21 -4.41 -5.01 -21.42
N VAL A 22 -3.15 -5.35 -21.18
CA VAL A 22 -2.69 -6.76 -21.06
C VAL A 22 -3.37 -7.41 -19.86
N GLY A 23 -3.37 -6.76 -18.70
CA GLY A 23 -4.02 -7.28 -17.50
C GLY A 23 -5.52 -7.51 -17.70
N ARG A 24 -6.21 -6.54 -18.29
CA ARG A 24 -7.64 -6.69 -18.60
C ARG A 24 -7.90 -7.88 -19.54
N ARG A 25 -7.12 -8.01 -20.62
CA ARG A 25 -7.26 -9.13 -21.56
C ARG A 25 -6.96 -10.48 -20.91
N LEU A 26 -5.97 -10.55 -20.03
CA LEU A 26 -5.63 -11.76 -19.28
C LEU A 26 -6.84 -12.28 -18.50
N PHE A 27 -7.53 -11.39 -17.78
CA PHE A 27 -8.75 -11.76 -17.06
C PHE A 27 -9.88 -12.11 -18.02
N THR A 28 -10.25 -11.21 -18.96
CA THR A 28 -11.47 -11.34 -19.75
C THR A 28 -11.38 -12.40 -20.85
N ARG A 29 -10.19 -12.75 -21.35
CA ARG A 29 -10.03 -13.73 -22.41
C ARG A 29 -9.55 -15.10 -21.95
N CYS A 30 -8.81 -15.15 -20.83
CA CYS A 30 -8.15 -16.38 -20.39
C CYS A 30 -8.69 -16.89 -19.05
N LEU A 31 -8.55 -16.12 -17.98
CA LEU A 31 -8.78 -16.60 -16.63
C LEU A 31 -10.26 -16.75 -16.27
N LEU A 32 -11.11 -15.76 -16.59
CA LEU A 32 -12.54 -15.80 -16.26
C LEU A 32 -13.33 -16.77 -17.14
N PRO A 33 -13.14 -16.83 -18.48
CA PRO A 33 -13.86 -17.79 -19.30
C PRO A 33 -13.46 -19.25 -19.07
N HIS A 34 -12.24 -19.48 -18.55
CA HIS A 34 -11.66 -20.80 -18.35
C HIS A 34 -10.99 -20.91 -16.98
N PRO A 35 -11.73 -20.78 -15.87
CA PRO A 35 -11.16 -20.70 -14.53
C PRO A 35 -10.48 -21.99 -14.06
N GLU A 36 -10.90 -23.15 -14.62
CA GLU A 36 -10.32 -24.45 -14.32
C GLU A 36 -9.06 -24.79 -15.15
N ARG A 37 -8.87 -24.04 -16.24
CA ARG A 37 -7.77 -24.32 -17.16
C ARG A 37 -6.45 -23.86 -16.57
N GLY A 38 -5.49 -24.79 -16.48
CA GLY A 38 -4.09 -24.45 -16.25
C GLY A 38 -3.47 -23.88 -17.53
N TRP A 39 -2.93 -22.69 -17.46
CA TRP A 39 -2.28 -21.97 -18.55
C TRP A 39 -0.78 -21.93 -18.35
N THR A 40 -0.01 -22.22 -19.39
CA THR A 40 1.41 -21.87 -19.40
C THR A 40 1.60 -20.40 -19.76
N THR A 41 2.73 -19.81 -19.37
CA THR A 41 3.04 -18.41 -19.73
C THR A 41 3.11 -18.22 -21.25
N GLY A 42 3.57 -19.25 -22.00
CA GLY A 42 3.60 -19.23 -23.45
C GLY A 42 2.20 -19.22 -24.08
N GLU A 43 1.31 -20.11 -23.65
CA GLU A 43 -0.09 -20.14 -24.11
C GLU A 43 -0.81 -18.80 -23.85
N LEU A 44 -0.55 -18.17 -22.70
CA LEU A 44 -1.12 -16.85 -22.39
C LEU A 44 -0.54 -15.75 -23.29
N ALA A 45 0.77 -15.78 -23.55
CA ALA A 45 1.42 -14.80 -24.43
C ALA A 45 0.88 -14.89 -25.87
N GLU A 46 0.66 -16.10 -26.37
CA GLU A 46 0.05 -16.36 -27.68
C GLU A 46 -1.41 -15.88 -27.71
N ALA A 47 -2.24 -16.28 -26.74
CA ALA A 47 -3.65 -15.90 -26.66
C ALA A 47 -3.87 -14.38 -26.52
N LEU A 48 -2.91 -13.67 -25.93
CA LEU A 48 -2.97 -12.22 -25.71
C LEU A 48 -2.24 -11.41 -26.78
N GLU A 49 -1.48 -12.08 -27.67
CA GLU A 49 -0.65 -11.46 -28.70
C GLU A 49 0.37 -10.46 -28.11
N VAL A 50 1.06 -10.88 -27.05
CA VAL A 50 2.07 -10.07 -26.34
C VAL A 50 3.33 -10.85 -26.03
N PRO A 51 4.47 -10.16 -25.80
CA PRO A 51 5.70 -10.85 -25.37
C PRO A 51 5.52 -11.58 -24.03
N VAL A 52 6.17 -12.75 -23.87
CA VAL A 52 6.15 -13.57 -22.66
C VAL A 52 6.50 -12.77 -21.40
N GLN A 53 7.48 -11.85 -21.48
CA GLN A 53 7.88 -11.01 -20.36
C GLN A 53 6.76 -10.08 -19.85
N ALA A 54 5.86 -9.65 -20.76
CA ALA A 54 4.72 -8.82 -20.36
C ALA A 54 3.72 -9.64 -19.53
N VAL A 55 3.45 -10.89 -19.95
CA VAL A 55 2.58 -11.80 -19.20
C VAL A 55 3.21 -12.18 -17.86
N TYR A 56 4.50 -12.53 -17.85
CA TYR A 56 5.21 -12.95 -16.64
C TYR A 56 5.06 -11.98 -15.47
N ARG A 57 5.22 -10.66 -15.74
CA ARG A 57 5.06 -9.62 -14.71
C ARG A 57 3.64 -9.57 -14.12
N HIS A 58 2.62 -9.76 -14.93
CA HIS A 58 1.24 -9.81 -14.44
C HIS A 58 0.96 -11.07 -13.63
N LEU A 59 1.48 -12.21 -14.08
CA LEU A 59 1.33 -13.46 -13.34
C LEU A 59 2.03 -13.42 -11.99
N GLN A 60 3.25 -12.85 -11.93
CA GLN A 60 3.98 -12.69 -10.68
C GLN A 60 3.17 -11.88 -9.68
N TRP A 61 2.68 -10.71 -10.09
CA TRP A 61 1.86 -9.85 -9.23
C TRP A 61 0.55 -10.52 -8.78
N LEU A 62 -0.15 -11.23 -9.66
CA LEU A 62 -1.37 -11.96 -9.29
C LEU A 62 -1.12 -13.13 -8.34
N ARG A 63 0.07 -13.75 -8.41
CA ARG A 63 0.49 -14.78 -7.44
C ARG A 63 0.80 -14.15 -6.08
N GLU A 64 1.53 -13.05 -6.07
CA GLU A 64 1.82 -12.29 -4.84
C GLU A 64 0.53 -11.84 -4.13
N LEU A 65 -0.52 -11.53 -4.89
CA LEU A 65 -1.87 -11.27 -4.36
C LEU A 65 -2.64 -12.53 -3.92
N GLY A 66 -2.13 -13.74 -4.18
CA GLY A 66 -2.85 -14.98 -3.88
C GLY A 66 -4.04 -15.30 -4.80
N LEU A 67 -4.19 -14.59 -5.93
CA LEU A 67 -5.28 -14.84 -6.89
C LEU A 67 -5.02 -16.05 -7.80
N LEU A 68 -3.76 -16.43 -7.96
CA LEU A 68 -3.34 -17.55 -8.80
C LEU A 68 -2.65 -18.63 -8.00
N THR A 69 -2.86 -19.88 -8.42
CA THR A 69 -2.07 -21.03 -7.98
C THR A 69 -1.24 -21.58 -9.12
N GLU A 70 -0.12 -22.21 -8.79
CA GLU A 70 0.70 -22.96 -9.75
C GLU A 70 0.44 -24.45 -9.57
N ASP A 71 0.19 -25.13 -10.70
CA ASP A 71 0.24 -26.58 -10.75
C ASP A 71 1.68 -27.02 -11.04
N PHE A 72 2.23 -27.81 -10.13
CA PHE A 72 3.52 -28.45 -10.36
C PHE A 72 3.32 -29.65 -11.27
N PRO A 73 3.99 -29.67 -12.41
CA PRO A 73 3.91 -30.80 -13.32
C PRO A 73 4.44 -32.07 -12.66
N GLY A 74 3.85 -33.22 -13.02
CA GLY A 74 4.29 -34.51 -12.51
C GLY A 74 5.69 -34.93 -12.99
N LYS A 75 6.24 -34.27 -14.00
CA LYS A 75 7.60 -34.45 -14.53
C LYS A 75 8.37 -33.14 -14.49
N ALA A 76 9.68 -33.22 -14.25
CA ALA A 76 10.53 -32.04 -14.10
C ALA A 76 10.57 -31.14 -15.35
N ASP A 77 10.34 -31.67 -16.53
CA ASP A 77 10.41 -30.97 -17.82
C ASP A 77 9.04 -30.38 -18.26
N ASP A 78 7.96 -30.69 -17.58
CA ASP A 78 6.66 -30.14 -17.96
C ASP A 78 6.56 -28.65 -17.55
N PRO A 79 6.03 -27.78 -18.42
CA PRO A 79 5.92 -26.36 -18.10
C PRO A 79 4.93 -26.13 -16.96
N LYS A 80 5.33 -25.26 -16.03
CA LYS A 80 4.44 -24.79 -14.95
C LYS A 80 3.17 -24.17 -15.52
N ARG A 81 2.03 -24.53 -14.94
CA ARG A 81 0.73 -23.98 -15.30
C ARG A 81 0.17 -23.14 -14.19
N VAL A 82 -0.48 -22.02 -14.52
CA VAL A 82 -1.15 -21.14 -13.61
C VAL A 82 -2.65 -21.15 -13.86
N ARG A 83 -3.44 -21.05 -12.80
CA ARG A 83 -4.89 -20.95 -12.86
C ARG A 83 -5.42 -20.11 -11.70
N LEU A 84 -6.68 -19.71 -11.76
CA LEU A 84 -7.35 -19.06 -10.63
C LEU A 84 -7.36 -20.00 -9.42
N TRP A 85 -7.05 -19.45 -8.27
CA TRP A 85 -7.13 -20.15 -7.01
C TRP A 85 -8.59 -20.60 -6.77
N HIS A 86 -8.79 -21.84 -6.33
CA HIS A 86 -10.10 -22.49 -6.21
C HIS A 86 -10.97 -22.47 -7.48
N HIS A 87 -10.39 -22.26 -8.66
CA HIS A 87 -11.12 -22.20 -9.94
C HIS A 87 -12.24 -21.13 -9.98
N SER A 88 -12.13 -20.09 -9.18
CA SER A 88 -13.18 -19.08 -9.02
C SER A 88 -12.59 -17.76 -8.57
N LEU A 89 -12.89 -16.68 -9.30
CA LEU A 89 -12.44 -15.34 -8.90
C LEU A 89 -13.01 -14.91 -7.55
N PRO A 90 -14.30 -15.12 -7.22
CA PRO A 90 -14.82 -14.80 -5.88
C PRO A 90 -14.08 -15.52 -4.75
N ARG A 91 -13.86 -16.83 -4.90
CA ARG A 91 -13.15 -17.62 -3.87
C ARG A 91 -11.67 -17.20 -3.73
N ALA A 92 -11.01 -16.94 -4.85
CA ALA A 92 -9.65 -16.41 -4.83
C ALA A 92 -9.61 -15.05 -4.12
N TRP A 93 -10.60 -14.19 -4.36
CA TRP A 93 -10.72 -12.90 -3.70
C TRP A 93 -10.98 -13.01 -2.19
N GLU A 94 -11.82 -13.94 -1.75
CA GLU A 94 -12.03 -14.23 -0.32
C GLU A 94 -10.71 -14.54 0.40
N GLY A 95 -9.81 -15.28 -0.25
CA GLY A 95 -8.47 -15.54 0.29
C GLY A 95 -7.64 -14.27 0.43
N VAL A 96 -7.67 -13.37 -0.56
CA VAL A 96 -6.99 -12.07 -0.51
C VAL A 96 -7.54 -11.20 0.62
N GLU A 97 -8.86 -11.14 0.77
CA GLU A 97 -9.49 -10.37 1.86
C GLU A 97 -9.15 -10.91 3.23
N LEU A 98 -9.18 -12.24 3.39
CA LEU A 98 -8.82 -12.87 4.66
C LEU A 98 -7.37 -12.56 5.04
N HIS A 99 -6.46 -12.66 4.07
CA HIS A 99 -5.06 -12.32 4.28
C HIS A 99 -4.86 -10.83 4.63
N ALA A 100 -5.50 -9.93 3.88
CA ALA A 100 -5.40 -8.49 4.14
C ALA A 100 -5.91 -8.13 5.55
N ARG A 101 -7.05 -8.70 5.97
CA ARG A 101 -7.58 -8.49 7.33
C ARG A 101 -6.71 -9.08 8.42
N ALA A 102 -6.09 -10.23 8.19
CA ALA A 102 -5.14 -10.81 9.13
C ALA A 102 -3.90 -9.91 9.31
N CYS A 103 -3.36 -9.35 8.23
CA CYS A 103 -2.29 -8.36 8.29
C CYS A 103 -2.72 -7.11 9.06
N LEU A 104 -3.89 -6.55 8.76
CA LEU A 104 -4.41 -5.37 9.46
C LEU A 104 -4.57 -5.61 10.96
N ALA A 105 -5.11 -6.76 11.37
CA ALA A 105 -5.27 -7.09 12.78
C ALA A 105 -3.91 -7.16 13.50
N GLY A 106 -2.90 -7.79 12.89
CA GLY A 106 -1.56 -7.82 13.45
C GLY A 106 -0.92 -6.43 13.58
N TYR A 107 -1.14 -5.55 12.61
CA TYR A 107 -0.63 -4.17 12.66
C TYR A 107 -1.45 -3.27 13.59
N HIS A 108 -2.73 -3.56 13.80
CA HIS A 108 -3.54 -2.84 14.79
C HIS A 108 -2.90 -2.91 16.18
N ASP A 109 -2.58 -4.11 16.62
CA ASP A 109 -1.96 -4.34 17.94
C ASP A 109 -0.60 -3.62 18.04
N ALA A 110 0.21 -3.67 16.98
CA ALA A 110 1.47 -2.95 16.92
C ALA A 110 1.30 -1.42 16.98
N ALA A 111 0.34 -0.87 16.23
CA ALA A 111 0.05 0.56 16.25
C ALA A 111 -0.49 1.05 17.59
N GLN A 112 -1.33 0.25 18.28
CA GLN A 112 -1.82 0.56 19.61
C GLN A 112 -0.69 0.54 20.64
N SER A 113 0.17 -0.47 20.60
CA SER A 113 1.34 -0.55 21.49
C SER A 113 2.25 0.68 21.31
N LEU A 114 2.58 1.03 20.06
CA LEU A 114 3.40 2.20 19.75
C LEU A 114 2.71 3.51 20.16
N ALA A 115 1.40 3.62 20.01
CA ALA A 115 0.68 4.82 20.43
C ALA A 115 0.76 5.08 21.94
N GLY A 116 0.87 4.01 22.75
CA GLY A 116 1.14 4.13 24.18
C GLY A 116 2.52 4.72 24.49
N GLU A 117 3.51 4.46 23.66
CA GLU A 117 4.88 4.97 23.83
C GLU A 117 5.05 6.42 23.34
N TYR A 118 4.44 6.75 22.19
CA TYR A 118 4.58 8.09 21.58
C TYR A 118 3.60 9.12 22.16
N GLY A 119 2.52 8.67 22.76
CA GLY A 119 1.45 9.55 23.24
C GLY A 119 0.57 10.10 22.11
N ALA A 120 -0.24 11.08 22.48
CA ALA A 120 -1.18 11.75 21.59
C ALA A 120 -1.16 13.27 21.81
N ALA A 121 -1.46 14.03 20.76
CA ALA A 121 -1.73 15.46 20.90
C ALA A 121 -3.10 15.70 21.55
N ASP A 122 -3.24 16.79 22.28
CA ASP A 122 -4.51 17.22 22.89
C ASP A 122 -5.60 17.55 21.85
N ALA A 123 -5.17 17.91 20.64
CA ALA A 123 -6.04 18.27 19.53
C ALA A 123 -5.71 17.46 18.27
N THR A 124 -6.75 17.13 17.50
CA THR A 124 -6.62 16.39 16.21
C THR A 124 -5.97 17.23 15.11
N LEU A 125 -5.93 18.53 15.26
CA LEU A 125 -5.29 19.49 14.37
C LEU A 125 -4.42 20.44 15.21
N PRO A 126 -3.17 20.69 14.82
CA PRO A 126 -2.29 21.61 15.53
C PRO A 126 -2.89 23.00 15.65
N GLU A 127 -2.62 23.70 16.77
CA GLU A 127 -3.14 25.02 17.06
C GLU A 127 -2.80 26.03 15.95
N GLY A 128 -3.74 26.87 15.59
CA GLY A 128 -3.55 27.87 14.54
C GLY A 128 -3.53 27.32 13.12
N MET A 129 -3.89 26.05 12.93
CA MET A 129 -3.95 25.40 11.63
C MET A 129 -5.38 25.15 11.17
N LEU A 130 -5.57 25.15 9.84
CA LEU A 130 -6.81 24.75 9.17
C LEU A 130 -6.55 23.49 8.35
N ALA A 131 -7.45 22.51 8.44
CA ALA A 131 -7.40 21.33 7.60
C ALA A 131 -7.52 21.71 6.11
N LEU A 132 -6.75 21.02 5.25
CA LEU A 132 -6.93 21.09 3.82
C LEU A 132 -7.67 19.82 3.38
N GLU A 133 -8.90 20.00 2.90
CA GLU A 133 -9.69 18.94 2.29
C GLU A 133 -9.14 18.63 0.89
N LYS A 134 -8.00 17.98 0.85
CA LYS A 134 -7.44 17.42 -0.38
C LYS A 134 -7.35 15.93 -0.19
N GLU A 135 -8.11 15.19 -0.97
CA GLU A 135 -7.97 13.75 -1.02
C GLU A 135 -6.63 13.41 -1.68
N ASP A 136 -5.73 12.86 -0.88
CA ASP A 136 -4.52 12.24 -1.39
C ASP A 136 -4.87 10.83 -1.89
N HIS A 137 -4.25 10.43 -3.00
CA HIS A 137 -4.37 9.07 -3.51
C HIS A 137 -3.97 8.09 -2.41
N PHE A 138 -4.85 7.12 -2.09
CA PHE A 138 -4.56 6.10 -1.10
C PHE A 138 -3.85 4.93 -1.78
N ASP A 139 -2.68 4.60 -1.28
CA ASP A 139 -1.82 3.54 -1.79
C ASP A 139 -1.10 2.86 -0.61
N ILE A 140 -1.42 1.60 -0.36
CA ILE A 140 -0.86 0.80 0.71
C ILE A 140 -0.47 -0.58 0.18
N GLU A 141 0.68 -1.07 0.58
CA GLU A 141 1.07 -2.47 0.44
C GLU A 141 0.86 -3.15 1.80
N LEU A 142 0.13 -4.24 1.83
CA LEU A 142 0.03 -5.08 3.03
C LEU A 142 0.94 -6.29 2.85
N ARG A 143 1.99 -6.36 3.65
CA ARG A 143 2.95 -7.47 3.63
C ARG A 143 2.80 -8.26 4.91
N GLU A 144 2.91 -9.57 4.81
CA GLU A 144 2.98 -10.43 6.00
C GLU A 144 4.35 -10.26 6.66
N VAL A 145 4.43 -9.31 7.57
CA VAL A 145 5.60 -9.11 8.43
C VAL A 145 5.14 -9.40 9.85
N PRO A 146 5.72 -10.39 10.54
CA PRO A 146 5.35 -10.66 11.94
C PRO A 146 5.58 -9.39 12.77
N PRO A 147 4.57 -8.86 13.45
CA PRO A 147 4.74 -7.73 14.35
C PRO A 147 5.47 -8.22 15.63
N SER A 148 6.75 -8.52 15.51
CA SER A 148 7.58 -8.96 16.61
C SER A 148 8.72 -7.98 16.80
N GLY A 149 8.83 -7.42 17.99
CA GLY A 149 9.89 -6.55 18.45
C GLY A 149 9.60 -6.12 19.85
N ASP A 150 10.57 -6.28 20.75
CA ASP A 150 10.43 -5.88 22.15
C ASP A 150 10.71 -4.38 22.35
N ALA A 151 11.35 -3.73 21.36
CA ALA A 151 11.68 -2.30 21.40
C ALA A 151 10.75 -1.49 20.48
N PRO A 152 10.27 -0.29 20.91
CA PRO A 152 9.39 0.56 20.11
C PRO A 152 9.95 0.87 18.71
N ALA A 153 11.26 1.11 18.59
CA ALA A 153 11.90 1.38 17.30
C ALA A 153 11.84 0.16 16.35
N GLU A 154 11.97 -1.05 16.87
CA GLU A 154 11.87 -2.27 16.09
C GLU A 154 10.42 -2.51 15.65
N LEU A 155 9.46 -2.33 16.55
CA LEU A 155 8.04 -2.45 16.24
C LEU A 155 7.60 -1.42 15.19
N LEU A 156 8.06 -0.17 15.27
CA LEU A 156 7.83 0.86 14.27
C LEU A 156 8.45 0.51 12.92
N ALA A 157 9.67 -0.06 12.93
CA ALA A 157 10.31 -0.54 11.71
C ALA A 157 9.48 -1.62 11.03
N ARG A 158 8.98 -2.60 11.79
CA ARG A 158 8.12 -3.68 11.28
C ARG A 158 6.79 -3.17 10.76
N LEU A 159 6.13 -2.27 11.48
CA LEU A 159 4.90 -1.62 11.02
C LEU A 159 5.13 -0.90 9.67
N GLY A 160 6.20 -0.11 9.57
CA GLY A 160 6.53 0.63 8.35
C GLY A 160 6.93 -0.27 7.17
N GLU A 161 7.61 -1.41 7.42
CA GLU A 161 7.87 -2.43 6.38
C GLU A 161 6.58 -3.07 5.90
N GLY A 162 5.71 -3.43 6.84
CA GLY A 162 4.45 -4.10 6.54
C GLY A 162 3.50 -3.29 5.68
N VAL A 163 3.51 -1.95 5.82
CA VAL A 163 2.70 -1.04 5.01
C VAL A 163 3.45 -0.49 3.79
N GLY A 164 4.66 -0.99 3.50
CA GLY A 164 5.45 -0.58 2.35
C GLY A 164 6.06 0.82 2.46
N TYR A 165 6.15 1.40 3.67
CA TYR A 165 6.83 2.68 3.87
C TYR A 165 8.36 2.52 3.90
N PHE A 166 8.87 1.51 4.60
CA PHE A 166 10.28 1.18 4.61
C PHE A 166 10.60 0.11 3.57
N SER A 167 11.79 0.20 2.99
CA SER A 167 12.31 -0.84 2.10
C SER A 167 13.04 -1.89 2.92
N ALA A 168 12.75 -3.16 2.69
CA ALA A 168 13.39 -4.29 3.35
C ALA A 168 14.92 -4.39 3.16
N HIS A 169 15.51 -3.53 2.33
CA HIS A 169 16.92 -3.61 1.95
C HIS A 169 17.86 -2.68 2.74
N HIS A 170 17.33 -1.91 3.69
CA HIS A 170 18.13 -0.96 4.49
C HIS A 170 18.10 -1.38 5.96
N TYR A 171 19.07 -2.14 6.40
CA TYR A 171 19.30 -2.43 7.82
C TYR A 171 20.55 -1.71 8.32
N PRO A 172 20.54 -1.10 9.53
CA PRO A 172 19.40 -0.98 10.46
C PRO A 172 18.40 0.12 10.01
N ILE A 173 17.11 -0.22 10.00
CA ILE A 173 16.03 0.69 9.57
C ILE A 173 15.98 1.94 10.47
N ALA A 174 16.22 1.78 11.77
CA ALA A 174 16.17 2.87 12.75
C ALA A 174 17.13 4.05 12.43
N ASP A 175 18.23 3.80 11.71
CA ASP A 175 19.15 4.83 11.27
C ASP A 175 18.77 5.44 9.92
N SER A 176 17.77 4.88 9.26
CA SER A 176 17.35 5.32 7.94
C SER A 176 16.66 6.69 7.99
N MET A 177 16.85 7.48 6.95
CA MET A 177 16.20 8.80 6.84
C MET A 177 14.66 8.71 6.89
N PRO A 178 13.96 7.77 6.19
CA PRO A 178 12.52 7.65 6.31
C PRO A 178 12.07 7.32 7.74
N PHE A 179 12.81 6.49 8.49
CA PHE A 179 12.52 6.22 9.89
C PHE A 179 12.61 7.49 10.72
N ARG A 180 13.72 8.24 10.62
CA ARG A 180 13.92 9.50 11.34
C ARG A 180 12.83 10.53 11.03
N ILE A 181 12.38 10.62 9.77
CA ILE A 181 11.28 11.52 9.39
C ILE A 181 9.98 11.12 10.11
N LEU A 182 9.60 9.85 10.05
CA LEU A 182 8.37 9.37 10.69
C LEU A 182 8.45 9.51 12.21
N ASP A 183 9.49 8.98 12.81
CA ASP A 183 9.68 8.94 14.27
C ASP A 183 9.79 10.37 14.84
N ASN A 184 10.83 11.10 14.45
CA ASN A 184 11.19 12.34 15.14
C ASN A 184 10.34 13.55 14.74
N CYS A 185 9.88 13.62 13.47
CA CYS A 185 9.04 14.76 13.06
C CYS A 185 7.58 14.55 13.44
N PHE A 186 7.04 13.34 13.24
CA PHE A 186 5.61 13.16 13.33
C PHE A 186 5.15 12.40 14.58
N LEU A 187 5.86 11.33 14.99
CA LEU A 187 5.40 10.54 16.14
C LEU A 187 5.81 11.16 17.48
N GLN A 188 7.03 11.67 17.60
CA GLN A 188 7.49 12.34 18.84
C GLN A 188 6.94 13.77 19.02
N ARG A 189 6.33 14.35 17.98
CA ARG A 189 5.73 15.69 17.99
C ARG A 189 4.39 15.71 17.29
N PRO A 190 3.42 14.96 17.80
CA PRO A 190 2.12 14.79 17.15
C PRO A 190 1.28 16.07 17.14
N ASP A 191 1.59 17.03 18.03
CA ASP A 191 0.97 18.35 18.19
C ASP A 191 1.49 19.40 17.19
N ARG A 192 2.50 19.05 16.39
CA ARG A 192 3.15 20.00 15.46
C ARG A 192 2.77 19.74 14.00
N ALA A 193 2.58 20.84 13.26
CA ALA A 193 2.58 20.82 11.80
C ALA A 193 3.98 21.16 11.27
N TRP A 194 4.39 20.47 10.21
CA TRP A 194 5.70 20.57 9.58
C TRP A 194 5.58 20.97 8.12
N THR A 195 6.33 21.95 7.66
CA THR A 195 6.57 22.19 6.24
C THR A 195 7.60 21.20 5.70
N ALA A 196 7.61 21.00 4.38
CA ALA A 196 8.63 20.12 3.78
C ALA A 196 10.06 20.68 3.93
N GLU A 197 10.20 21.99 4.00
CA GLU A 197 11.47 22.68 4.29
C GLU A 197 11.98 22.37 5.70
N GLU A 198 11.11 22.44 6.70
CA GLU A 198 11.45 22.11 8.08
C GLU A 198 11.84 20.64 8.22
N VAL A 199 11.07 19.72 7.60
CA VAL A 199 11.40 18.28 7.57
C VAL A 199 12.75 18.05 6.90
N ALA A 200 13.03 18.73 5.78
CA ALA A 200 14.30 18.60 5.06
C ALA A 200 15.48 19.10 5.90
N ALA A 201 15.32 20.25 6.55
CA ALA A 201 16.35 20.82 7.43
C ALA A 201 16.60 19.91 8.64
N TRP A 202 15.54 19.38 9.25
CA TRP A 202 15.64 18.55 10.44
C TRP A 202 16.24 17.16 10.15
N ALA A 203 15.85 16.55 9.02
CA ALA A 203 16.36 15.25 8.58
C ALA A 203 17.71 15.32 7.84
N GLU A 204 18.32 16.52 7.74
CA GLU A 204 19.55 16.77 7.00
C GLU A 204 19.50 16.25 5.56
N THR A 205 18.41 16.56 4.86
CA THR A 205 18.16 16.07 3.51
C THR A 205 17.71 17.19 2.56
N THR A 206 17.48 16.86 1.30
CA THR A 206 16.96 17.82 0.33
C THR A 206 15.43 17.90 0.40
N ARG A 207 14.87 19.08 0.08
CA ARG A 207 13.42 19.29 -0.01
C ARG A 207 12.70 18.27 -0.90
N PRO A 208 13.20 17.93 -2.13
CA PRO A 208 12.58 16.89 -2.94
C PRO A 208 12.53 15.51 -2.28
N THR A 209 13.58 15.16 -1.52
CA THR A 209 13.63 13.90 -0.78
C THR A 209 12.64 13.90 0.37
N ALA A 210 12.56 14.99 1.16
CA ALA A 210 11.55 15.14 2.20
C ALA A 210 10.13 15.02 1.64
N TYR A 211 9.83 15.71 0.52
CA TYR A 211 8.55 15.61 -0.16
C TYR A 211 8.20 14.19 -0.60
N ARG A 212 9.15 13.41 -1.09
CA ARG A 212 8.91 12.02 -1.48
C ARG A 212 8.43 11.19 -0.29
N HIS A 213 9.06 11.32 0.88
CA HIS A 213 8.66 10.60 2.09
C HIS A 213 7.35 11.11 2.66
N ILE A 214 7.13 12.41 2.71
CA ILE A 214 5.87 13.03 3.12
C ILE A 214 4.72 12.53 2.20
N ASN A 215 4.90 12.55 0.88
CA ASN A 215 3.89 12.07 -0.06
C ASN A 215 3.60 10.58 0.12
N LYS A 216 4.59 9.74 0.43
CA LYS A 216 4.34 8.33 0.74
C LYS A 216 3.53 8.19 2.04
N LEU A 217 3.83 8.93 3.10
CA LEU A 217 3.04 8.94 4.34
C LEU A 217 1.61 9.49 4.15
N LEU A 218 1.43 10.49 3.26
CA LEU A 218 0.11 10.98 2.87
C LEU A 218 -0.67 9.92 2.10
N SER A 219 -0.03 9.22 1.15
CA SER A 219 -0.69 8.16 0.38
C SER A 219 -1.06 6.96 1.25
N LEU A 220 -0.30 6.66 2.29
CA LEU A 220 -0.67 5.68 3.31
C LEU A 220 -1.83 6.14 4.19
N GLY A 221 -2.10 7.44 4.25
CA GLY A 221 -3.12 8.01 5.14
C GLY A 221 -2.62 8.33 6.56
N MET A 222 -1.33 8.17 6.84
CA MET A 222 -0.74 8.50 8.15
C MET A 222 -0.69 10.00 8.42
N LEU A 223 -0.44 10.81 7.40
CA LEU A 223 -0.42 12.26 7.51
C LEU A 223 -1.67 12.91 6.93
N ALA A 224 -1.91 14.12 7.35
CA ALA A 224 -2.90 15.03 6.78
C ALA A 224 -2.24 16.37 6.43
N ARG A 225 -2.86 17.09 5.47
CA ARG A 225 -2.42 18.43 5.06
C ARG A 225 -3.15 19.49 5.86
N CYS A 226 -2.43 20.53 6.22
CA CYS A 226 -3.01 21.72 6.84
C CYS A 226 -2.34 22.98 6.30
N ARG A 227 -2.88 24.14 6.66
CA ARG A 227 -2.31 25.47 6.40
C ARG A 227 -2.50 26.36 7.61
N ALA A 228 -1.70 27.39 7.74
CA ALA A 228 -1.88 28.40 8.79
C ALA A 228 -3.22 29.12 8.65
N ALA A 229 -3.88 29.37 9.77
CA ALA A 229 -5.20 30.06 9.82
C ALA A 229 -5.07 31.56 9.59
N ASP A 230 -3.91 32.16 9.89
CA ASP A 230 -3.62 33.59 9.82
C ASP A 230 -3.42 34.14 8.39
N GLY A 231 -3.62 33.33 7.37
CA GLY A 231 -3.49 33.74 5.96
C GLY A 231 -2.06 33.94 5.49
N GLY A 232 -1.07 33.43 6.22
CA GLY A 232 0.32 33.35 5.76
C GLY A 232 0.46 32.70 4.37
N PRO A 233 1.63 32.80 3.70
CA PRO A 233 1.79 32.27 2.37
C PRO A 233 1.34 30.80 2.32
N PRO A 234 0.72 30.32 1.21
CA PRO A 234 0.08 29.03 1.11
C PRO A 234 1.07 27.85 1.12
N ALA A 235 1.92 27.80 2.15
CA ALA A 235 2.79 26.66 2.39
C ALA A 235 1.93 25.55 2.99
N SER A 236 1.77 24.44 2.26
CA SER A 236 1.18 23.23 2.81
C SER A 236 2.07 22.71 3.93
N ALA A 237 1.52 22.61 5.13
CA ALA A 237 2.13 21.90 6.23
C ALA A 237 1.48 20.52 6.39
N PHE A 238 2.15 19.64 7.11
CA PHE A 238 1.77 18.25 7.29
C PHE A 238 1.81 17.90 8.78
N HIS A 239 0.84 17.15 9.24
CA HIS A 239 0.76 16.71 10.63
C HIS A 239 0.33 15.24 10.71
N LEU A 240 0.57 14.60 11.85
CA LEU A 240 0.09 13.26 12.12
C LEU A 240 -1.45 13.25 12.12
N ARG A 241 -2.08 12.41 11.33
CA ARG A 241 -3.53 12.36 11.18
C ARG A 241 -4.20 12.07 12.53
N GLY A 242 -5.12 12.94 12.94
CA GLY A 242 -5.83 12.81 14.20
C GLY A 242 -4.96 12.98 15.45
N GLY A 243 -3.73 13.46 15.33
CA GLY A 243 -2.84 13.78 16.46
C GLY A 243 -2.26 12.56 17.20
N SER A 244 -2.45 11.35 16.71
CA SER A 244 -1.84 10.14 17.29
C SER A 244 -1.65 9.02 16.26
N LEU A 245 -0.71 8.12 16.51
CA LEU A 245 -0.51 6.94 15.67
C LEU A 245 -1.74 6.03 15.67
N ALA A 246 -2.40 5.85 16.81
CA ALA A 246 -3.62 5.04 16.91
C ALA A 246 -4.74 5.58 16.03
N THR A 247 -4.99 6.90 16.05
CA THR A 247 -6.02 7.53 15.24
C THR A 247 -5.67 7.50 13.75
N ALA A 248 -4.39 7.73 13.41
CA ALA A 248 -3.90 7.63 12.04
C ALA A 248 -4.08 6.20 11.50
N TRP A 249 -3.75 5.19 12.33
CA TRP A 249 -3.91 3.78 11.98
C TRP A 249 -5.37 3.40 11.76
N GLN A 250 -6.27 3.80 12.66
CA GLN A 250 -7.72 3.57 12.51
C GLN A 250 -8.28 4.16 11.20
N ALA A 251 -7.76 5.33 10.77
CA ALA A 251 -8.13 5.92 9.49
C ALA A 251 -7.63 5.08 8.30
N ILE A 252 -6.44 4.47 8.41
CA ILE A 252 -5.89 3.55 7.40
C ILE A 252 -6.79 2.30 7.31
N GLU A 253 -7.10 1.66 8.43
CA GLU A 253 -7.96 0.46 8.49
C GLU A 253 -9.31 0.73 7.83
N THR A 254 -9.95 1.85 8.19
CA THR A 254 -11.24 2.25 7.60
C THR A 254 -11.13 2.38 6.07
N ARG A 255 -10.05 2.98 5.56
CA ARG A 255 -9.85 3.12 4.11
C ARG A 255 -9.59 1.79 3.43
N VAL A 256 -8.80 0.90 4.04
CA VAL A 256 -8.55 -0.44 3.50
C VAL A 256 -9.86 -1.24 3.42
N GLU A 257 -10.69 -1.23 4.47
CA GLU A 257 -11.98 -1.92 4.45
C GLU A 257 -12.91 -1.39 3.34
N LEU A 258 -12.99 -0.07 3.15
CA LEU A 258 -13.75 0.53 2.04
C LEU A 258 -13.23 0.06 0.67
N VAL A 259 -11.91 -0.07 0.52
CA VAL A 259 -11.29 -0.58 -0.71
C VAL A 259 -11.64 -2.05 -0.90
N LEU A 260 -11.50 -2.89 0.12
CA LEU A 260 -11.83 -4.32 0.06
C LEU A 260 -13.31 -4.53 -0.30
N ASP A 261 -14.22 -3.79 0.31
CA ASP A 261 -15.67 -3.86 0.01
C ASP A 261 -15.98 -3.40 -1.42
N SER A 262 -15.29 -2.39 -1.91
CA SER A 262 -15.42 -1.95 -3.31
C SER A 262 -15.00 -3.05 -4.29
N TYR A 263 -13.88 -3.73 -4.00
CA TYR A 263 -13.41 -4.82 -4.84
C TYR A 263 -14.29 -6.05 -4.78
N ARG A 264 -14.81 -6.40 -3.60
CA ARG A 264 -15.75 -7.51 -3.45
C ARG A 264 -16.98 -7.32 -4.35
N ARG A 265 -17.51 -6.10 -4.44
CA ARG A 265 -18.62 -5.79 -5.36
C ARG A 265 -18.24 -6.02 -6.82
N VAL A 266 -17.09 -5.49 -7.25
CA VAL A 266 -16.60 -5.66 -8.63
C VAL A 266 -16.35 -7.14 -8.95
N VAL A 267 -15.77 -7.90 -8.02
CA VAL A 267 -15.55 -9.34 -8.18
C VAL A 267 -16.88 -10.08 -8.33
N GLY A 268 -17.91 -9.71 -7.54
CA GLY A 268 -19.26 -10.28 -7.67
C GLY A 268 -19.95 -9.95 -9.00
N GLU A 269 -19.70 -8.78 -9.59
CA GLU A 269 -20.21 -8.40 -10.91
C GLU A 269 -19.49 -9.12 -12.07
N LEU A 270 -18.27 -9.61 -11.85
CA LEU A 270 -17.47 -10.30 -12.86
C LEU A 270 -17.63 -11.83 -12.82
N ALA A 271 -18.28 -12.36 -11.79
CA ALA A 271 -18.48 -13.80 -11.58
C ALA A 271 -19.77 -14.28 -12.22
#